data_fd2c2965984562a05429759634266706
#
_entry.id   fd2c2965984562a05429759634266706
#
_cell.length_a   1.000
_cell.length_b   1.000
_cell.length_c   1.000
_cell.angle_alpha   90.00
_cell.angle_beta   90.00
_cell.angle_gamma   90.00
#
_symmetry.space_group_name_H-M   'P 1'
#
loop_
_entity.id
_entity.type
_entity.pdbx_description
1 polymer ?
#
loop_
_entity_poly.entity_id
_entity_poly.type
_entity_poly.pdbx_seq_one_letter_code
_entity_poly.pdbx_strand_id
1 'polypeptide(L)'
;MQNPANLEVWRRSMDLAVELHRVARGIPGRSAPGLSAQLRRAVASIPANIAEGVGQPSPGLVAKHLAIAIASNFEVETHLLLAVRLCPSLGTCDEALDELRQLRRMLYALRTHYQRQSLSERTP
;
A
#
# COMPACT_ATOMS: atom_id res chain seq x y z
N MET A 1 7.09 20.18 -6.82
CA MET A 1 6.68 19.14 -5.86
C MET A 1 5.22 18.77 -6.09
N GLN A 2 4.91 17.49 -6.25
CA GLN A 2 3.56 17.04 -6.54
C GLN A 2 2.73 16.92 -5.26
N ASN A 3 1.48 17.40 -5.30
CA ASN A 3 0.56 17.23 -4.18
C ASN A 3 0.03 15.77 -4.19
N PRO A 4 0.24 14.99 -3.12
CA PRO A 4 -0.23 13.60 -3.09
C PRO A 4 -1.74 13.48 -3.30
N ALA A 5 -2.54 14.46 -2.88
CA ALA A 5 -3.98 14.44 -3.04
C ALA A 5 -4.42 14.42 -4.52
N ASN A 6 -3.55 14.81 -5.46
CA ASN A 6 -3.83 14.75 -6.90
C ASN A 6 -3.51 13.40 -7.52
N LEU A 7 -2.90 12.48 -6.77
CA LEU A 7 -2.57 11.15 -7.29
C LEU A 7 -3.72 10.17 -7.03
N GLU A 8 -4.19 9.55 -8.10
CA GLU A 8 -5.23 8.52 -8.00
C GLU A 8 -4.79 7.38 -7.09
N VAL A 9 -3.53 6.93 -7.21
CA VAL A 9 -3.01 5.82 -6.39
C VAL A 9 -3.03 6.16 -4.91
N TRP A 10 -2.76 7.41 -4.54
CA TRP A 10 -2.85 7.84 -3.14
C TRP A 10 -4.30 7.83 -2.64
N ARG A 11 -5.21 8.43 -3.41
CA ARG A 11 -6.63 8.46 -3.02
C ARG A 11 -7.21 7.06 -2.85
N ARG A 12 -6.92 6.17 -3.80
CA ARG A 12 -7.41 4.80 -3.75
C ARG A 12 -6.78 4.02 -2.60
N SER A 13 -5.51 4.26 -2.29
CA SER A 13 -4.86 3.61 -1.13
C SER A 13 -5.44 4.11 0.19
N MET A 14 -5.84 5.37 0.27
CA MET A 14 -6.53 5.91 1.44
C MET A 14 -7.90 5.24 1.64
N ASP A 15 -8.68 5.11 0.57
CA ASP A 15 -9.98 4.44 0.62
C ASP A 15 -9.83 2.98 1.06
N LEU A 16 -8.83 2.29 0.52
CA LEU A 16 -8.54 0.91 0.90
C LEU A 16 -8.14 0.80 2.37
N ALA A 17 -7.34 1.75 2.86
CA ALA A 17 -6.95 1.77 4.27
C ALA A 17 -8.16 1.91 5.19
N VAL A 18 -9.11 2.77 4.86
CA VAL A 18 -10.35 2.92 5.63
C VAL A 18 -11.16 1.61 5.62
N GLU A 19 -11.31 1.00 4.44
CA GLU A 19 -12.03 -0.28 4.31
C GLU A 19 -11.36 -1.39 5.12
N LEU A 20 -10.05 -1.53 5.02
CA LEU A 20 -9.34 -2.61 5.72
C LEU A 20 -9.22 -2.37 7.22
N HIS A 21 -9.31 -1.13 7.69
CA HIS A 21 -9.48 -0.88 9.12
C HIS A 21 -10.80 -1.46 9.63
N ARG A 22 -11.86 -1.36 8.85
CA ARG A 22 -13.15 -1.97 9.19
C ARG A 22 -13.07 -3.50 9.20
N VAL A 23 -12.43 -4.08 8.18
CA VAL A 23 -12.19 -5.54 8.13
C VAL A 23 -11.37 -5.99 9.34
N ALA A 24 -10.33 -5.25 9.69
CA ALA A 24 -9.44 -5.58 10.81
C ALA A 24 -10.18 -5.66 12.14
N ARG A 25 -11.23 -4.85 12.34
CA ARG A 25 -12.05 -4.92 13.56
C ARG A 25 -12.76 -6.27 13.70
N GLY A 26 -13.03 -6.96 12.58
CA GLY A 26 -13.65 -8.28 12.58
C GLY A 26 -12.68 -9.42 12.86
N ILE A 27 -11.39 -9.14 13.01
CA ILE A 27 -10.39 -10.17 13.30
C ILE A 27 -10.31 -10.37 14.82
N PRO A 28 -10.76 -11.53 15.35
CA PRO A 28 -10.74 -11.74 16.79
C PRO A 28 -9.32 -11.95 17.31
N GLY A 29 -8.99 -11.28 18.43
CA GLY A 29 -7.68 -11.38 19.04
C GLY A 29 -7.34 -12.79 19.56
N ARG A 30 -8.35 -13.61 19.87
CA ARG A 30 -8.15 -14.97 20.33
C ARG A 30 -7.65 -15.89 19.22
N SER A 31 -8.23 -15.78 18.02
CA SER A 31 -7.92 -16.65 16.89
C SER A 31 -6.64 -16.23 16.17
N ALA A 32 -6.33 -14.94 16.19
CA ALA A 32 -5.23 -14.36 15.43
C ALA A 32 -4.59 -13.20 16.22
N PRO A 33 -3.84 -13.51 17.29
CA PRO A 33 -3.23 -12.46 18.13
C PRO A 33 -2.33 -11.53 17.32
N GLY A 34 -2.57 -10.23 17.44
CA GLY A 34 -1.76 -9.20 16.80
C GLY A 34 -2.03 -8.95 15.31
N LEU A 35 -2.78 -9.83 14.64
CA LEU A 35 -2.99 -9.73 13.19
C LEU A 35 -3.76 -8.45 12.80
N SER A 36 -4.79 -8.09 13.56
CA SER A 36 -5.56 -6.86 13.31
C SER A 36 -4.66 -5.63 13.33
N ALA A 37 -3.78 -5.51 14.33
CA ALA A 37 -2.87 -4.37 14.45
C ALA A 37 -1.85 -4.35 13.30
N GLN A 38 -1.31 -5.50 12.92
CA GLN A 38 -0.37 -5.61 11.82
C GLN A 38 -1.01 -5.22 10.48
N LEU A 39 -2.24 -5.67 10.22
CA LEU A 39 -2.98 -5.32 9.02
C LEU A 39 -3.23 -3.81 8.94
N ARG A 40 -3.67 -3.21 10.04
CA ARG A 40 -3.93 -1.77 10.10
C ARG A 40 -2.66 -0.95 9.85
N ARG A 41 -1.53 -1.34 10.46
CA ARG A 41 -0.25 -0.65 10.25
C ARG A 41 0.24 -0.78 8.82
N ALA A 42 0.18 -1.97 8.27
CA ALA A 42 0.66 -2.23 6.91
C ALA A 42 -0.16 -1.44 5.87
N VAL A 43 -1.48 -1.43 5.99
CA VAL A 43 -2.32 -0.72 5.03
C VAL A 43 -2.15 0.79 5.13
N ALA A 44 -1.95 1.34 6.32
CA ALA A 44 -1.70 2.77 6.52
C ALA A 44 -0.35 3.20 5.93
N SER A 45 0.64 2.29 5.90
CA SER A 45 1.97 2.61 5.38
C SER A 45 1.99 2.79 3.86
N ILE A 46 0.99 2.28 3.13
CA ILE A 46 0.92 2.48 1.68
C ILE A 46 0.71 3.96 1.34
N PRO A 47 -0.39 4.60 1.73
CA PRO A 47 -0.58 6.02 1.43
C PRO A 47 0.47 6.91 2.09
N ALA A 48 0.96 6.56 3.28
CA ALA A 48 1.99 7.33 3.97
C ALA A 48 3.27 7.38 3.15
N ASN A 49 3.72 6.26 2.59
CA ASN A 49 4.94 6.22 1.79
C ASN A 49 4.76 6.87 0.41
N ILE A 50 3.58 6.78 -0.18
CA ILE A 50 3.29 7.52 -1.41
C ILE A 50 3.42 9.02 -1.15
N ALA A 51 2.80 9.52 -0.09
CA ALA A 51 2.83 10.95 0.26
C ALA A 51 4.25 11.43 0.58
N GLU A 52 4.98 10.67 1.40
CA GLU A 52 6.38 11.00 1.72
C GLU A 52 7.26 10.97 0.49
N GLY A 53 7.02 10.01 -0.40
CA GLY A 53 7.81 9.85 -1.62
C GLY A 53 7.67 11.03 -2.56
N VAL A 54 6.44 11.41 -2.92
CA VAL A 54 6.23 12.49 -3.88
C VAL A 54 6.62 13.86 -3.33
N GLY A 55 6.86 13.96 -2.03
CA GLY A 55 7.41 15.15 -1.40
C GLY A 55 8.93 15.23 -1.43
N GLN A 56 9.63 14.20 -1.92
CA GLN A 56 11.09 14.17 -1.93
C GLN A 56 11.68 15.04 -3.05
N PRO A 57 12.87 15.63 -2.82
CA PRO A 57 13.46 16.57 -3.80
C PRO A 57 14.08 15.87 -5.01
N SER A 58 14.35 14.58 -4.96
CA SER A 58 14.98 13.88 -6.08
C SER A 58 14.15 12.67 -6.52
N PRO A 59 14.13 12.35 -7.84
CA PRO A 59 13.37 11.21 -8.34
C PRO A 59 13.84 9.87 -7.77
N GLY A 60 15.11 9.72 -7.44
CA GLY A 60 15.63 8.50 -6.81
C GLY A 60 15.05 8.27 -5.42
N LEU A 61 14.87 9.33 -4.64
CA LEU A 61 14.24 9.24 -3.32
C LEU A 61 12.74 8.95 -3.44
N VAL A 62 12.07 9.54 -4.43
CA VAL A 62 10.66 9.21 -4.71
C VAL A 62 10.54 7.72 -5.00
N ALA A 63 11.36 7.19 -5.92
CA ALA A 63 11.34 5.77 -6.28
C ALA A 63 11.58 4.87 -5.06
N LYS A 64 12.46 5.26 -4.15
CA LYS A 64 12.74 4.52 -2.92
C LYS A 64 11.51 4.41 -2.02
N HIS A 65 10.79 5.51 -1.80
CA HIS A 65 9.57 5.50 -1.00
C HIS A 65 8.46 4.68 -1.65
N LEU A 66 8.35 4.73 -2.99
CA LEU A 66 7.40 3.92 -3.71
C LEU A 66 7.71 2.43 -3.59
N ALA A 67 8.99 2.06 -3.53
CA ALA A 67 9.39 0.68 -3.27
C ALA A 67 8.92 0.21 -1.89
N ILE A 68 8.97 1.07 -0.88
CA ILE A 68 8.47 0.77 0.45
C ILE A 68 6.94 0.58 0.41
N ALA A 69 6.23 1.44 -0.31
CA ALA A 69 4.77 1.30 -0.49
C ALA A 69 4.42 -0.03 -1.16
N ILE A 70 5.20 -0.46 -2.16
CA ILE A 70 5.02 -1.76 -2.82
C ILE A 70 5.22 -2.91 -1.83
N ALA A 71 6.28 -2.86 -1.03
CA ALA A 71 6.54 -3.87 -0.01
C ALA A 71 5.40 -3.93 1.01
N SER A 72 4.90 -2.78 1.44
CA SER A 72 3.73 -2.71 2.34
C SER A 72 2.49 -3.31 1.71
N ASN A 73 2.29 -3.11 0.41
CA ASN A 73 1.17 -3.69 -0.33
C ASN A 73 1.21 -5.23 -0.29
N PHE A 74 2.38 -5.84 -0.52
CA PHE A 74 2.54 -7.29 -0.38
C PHE A 74 2.29 -7.77 1.04
N GLU A 75 2.73 -7.00 2.04
CA GLU A 75 2.49 -7.32 3.44
C GLU A 75 0.99 -7.31 3.77
N VAL A 76 0.25 -6.30 3.28
CA VAL A 76 -1.20 -6.22 3.44
C VAL A 76 -1.88 -7.43 2.82
N GLU A 77 -1.50 -7.80 1.60
CA GLU A 77 -2.07 -8.97 0.94
C GLU A 77 -1.84 -10.23 1.77
N THR A 78 -0.65 -10.41 2.30
CA THR A 78 -0.30 -11.57 3.14
C THR A 78 -1.16 -11.60 4.40
N HIS A 79 -1.26 -10.49 5.11
CA HIS A 79 -2.06 -10.41 6.33
C HIS A 79 -3.55 -10.63 6.05
N LEU A 80 -4.05 -10.07 4.95
CA LEU A 80 -5.46 -10.22 4.58
C LEU A 80 -5.79 -11.68 4.21
N LEU A 81 -4.94 -12.32 3.43
CA LEU A 81 -5.10 -13.73 3.09
C LEU A 81 -5.06 -14.62 4.33
N LEU A 82 -4.17 -14.31 5.27
CA LEU A 82 -4.08 -15.03 6.53
C LEU A 82 -5.36 -14.83 7.34
N ALA A 83 -5.85 -13.60 7.43
CA ALA A 83 -7.09 -13.29 8.14
C ALA A 83 -8.29 -14.05 7.58
N VAL A 84 -8.42 -14.10 6.25
CA VAL A 84 -9.49 -14.82 5.55
C VAL A 84 -9.46 -16.31 5.91
N ARG A 85 -8.28 -16.91 5.99
CA ARG A 85 -8.13 -18.31 6.36
C ARG A 85 -8.44 -18.59 7.82
N LEU A 86 -8.05 -17.68 8.71
CA LEU A 86 -8.25 -17.86 10.15
C LEU A 86 -9.65 -17.45 10.61
N CYS A 87 -10.30 -16.58 9.88
CA CYS A 87 -11.59 -15.98 10.27
C CYS A 87 -12.60 -16.10 9.12
N PRO A 88 -13.25 -17.26 8.96
CA PRO A 88 -14.20 -17.46 7.86
C PRO A 88 -15.33 -16.44 7.80
N SER A 89 -15.67 -15.81 8.94
CA SER A 89 -16.71 -14.78 8.99
C SER A 89 -16.37 -13.53 8.20
N LEU A 90 -15.10 -13.31 7.84
CA LEU A 90 -14.69 -12.17 7.00
C LEU A 90 -15.06 -12.36 5.52
N GLY A 91 -15.44 -13.55 5.11
CA GLY A 91 -15.64 -13.87 3.69
C GLY A 91 -14.32 -13.97 2.95
N THR A 92 -14.35 -13.76 1.63
CA THR A 92 -13.17 -13.91 0.77
C THR A 92 -12.34 -12.65 0.64
N CYS A 93 -12.92 -11.49 0.89
CA CYS A 93 -12.30 -10.16 0.69
C CYS A 93 -11.77 -9.97 -0.74
N ASP A 94 -12.44 -10.56 -1.73
CA ASP A 94 -11.98 -10.55 -3.12
C ASP A 94 -11.83 -9.14 -3.69
N GLU A 95 -12.76 -8.22 -3.38
CA GLU A 95 -12.70 -6.85 -3.87
C GLU A 95 -11.47 -6.11 -3.33
N ALA A 96 -11.18 -6.29 -2.05
CA ALA A 96 -10.00 -5.67 -1.43
C ALA A 96 -8.71 -6.25 -2.01
N LEU A 97 -8.66 -7.56 -2.24
CA LEU A 97 -7.51 -8.22 -2.87
C LEU A 97 -7.28 -7.72 -4.30
N ASP A 98 -8.36 -7.57 -5.07
CA ASP A 98 -8.27 -7.03 -6.43
C ASP A 98 -7.75 -5.59 -6.41
N GLU A 99 -8.25 -4.76 -5.50
CA GLU A 99 -7.79 -3.38 -5.37
C GLU A 99 -6.31 -3.32 -4.98
N LEU A 100 -5.86 -4.16 -4.04
CA LEU A 100 -4.44 -4.26 -3.69
C LEU A 100 -3.57 -4.54 -4.92
N ARG A 101 -4.00 -5.47 -5.78
CA ARG A 101 -3.25 -5.85 -6.97
C ARG A 101 -3.23 -4.74 -8.01
N GLN A 102 -4.34 -4.02 -8.19
CA GLN A 102 -4.39 -2.86 -9.07
C GLN A 102 -3.48 -1.74 -8.57
N LEU A 103 -3.54 -1.41 -7.29
CA LEU A 103 -2.67 -0.41 -6.68
C LEU A 103 -1.20 -0.78 -6.84
N ARG A 104 -0.87 -2.04 -6.68
CA ARG A 104 0.51 -2.52 -6.86
C ARG A 104 1.01 -2.27 -8.28
N ARG A 105 0.19 -2.55 -9.29
CA ARG A 105 0.54 -2.27 -10.69
C ARG A 105 0.76 -0.77 -10.92
N MET A 106 -0.10 0.06 -10.34
CA MET A 106 0.04 1.51 -10.44
C MET A 106 1.32 1.99 -9.75
N LEU A 107 1.66 1.43 -8.60
CA LEU A 107 2.88 1.78 -7.86
C LEU A 107 4.13 1.37 -8.64
N TYR A 108 4.15 0.20 -9.28
CA TYR A 108 5.26 -0.22 -10.11
C TYR A 108 5.47 0.72 -11.29
N ALA A 109 4.39 1.11 -11.97
CA ALA A 109 4.47 2.03 -13.10
C ALA A 109 5.02 3.38 -12.67
N LEU A 110 4.55 3.90 -11.54
CA LEU A 110 5.01 5.17 -11.00
C LEU A 110 6.48 5.11 -10.58
N ARG A 111 6.87 4.03 -9.90
CA ARG A 111 8.27 3.81 -9.50
C ARG A 111 9.19 3.75 -10.73
N THR A 112 8.79 3.04 -11.76
CA THR A 112 9.56 2.95 -13.01
C THR A 112 9.77 4.32 -13.64
N HIS A 113 8.73 5.15 -13.65
CA HIS A 113 8.81 6.53 -14.14
C HIS A 113 9.90 7.32 -13.40
N TYR A 114 9.90 7.28 -12.07
CA TYR A 114 10.88 8.02 -11.28
C TYR A 114 12.28 7.41 -11.36
N GLN A 115 12.40 6.09 -11.48
CA GLN A 115 13.69 5.43 -11.69
C GLN A 115 14.33 5.90 -13.01
N ARG A 116 13.56 5.97 -14.08
CA ARG A 116 14.03 6.46 -15.39
C ARG A 116 14.44 7.92 -15.31
N GLN A 117 13.68 8.73 -14.60
CA GLN A 117 14.00 10.13 -14.38
C GLN A 117 15.33 10.29 -13.62
N SER A 118 15.54 9.46 -12.59
CA SER A 118 16.78 9.44 -11.83
C SER A 118 17.99 9.10 -12.70
N LEU A 119 17.86 8.10 -13.58
CA LEU A 119 18.94 7.73 -14.51
C LEU A 119 19.23 8.85 -15.51
N SER A 120 18.20 9.50 -16.03
CA SER A 120 18.34 10.61 -16.97
C SER A 120 19.10 11.79 -16.36
N GLU A 121 18.86 12.09 -15.10
CA GLU A 121 19.56 13.18 -14.38
C GLU A 121 21.02 12.87 -14.10
N ARG A 122 21.43 11.58 -14.06
CA ARG A 122 22.81 11.17 -13.84
C ARG A 122 23.66 11.22 -15.12
N THR A 123 23.02 11.28 -16.27
CA THR A 123 23.71 11.30 -17.56
C THR A 123 23.97 12.74 -17.98
N PRO A 124 25.24 13.16 -18.24
CA PRO A 124 25.54 14.51 -18.67
C PRO A 124 24.93 14.81 -20.04
#